data_5d336317138ac36e5306b815daf36b65
#
_entry.id   5d336317138ac36e5306b815daf36b65
#
_cell.length_a   1.000
_cell.length_b   1.000
_cell.length_c   1.000
_cell.angle_alpha   90.00
_cell.angle_beta   90.00
_cell.angle_gamma   90.00
#
_symmetry.space_group_name_H-M   'P 1'
#
loop_
_entity.id
_entity.type
_entity.pdbx_description
1 polymer ?
#
loop_
_entity_poly.entity_id
_entity_poly.type
_entity_poly.pdbx_seq_one_letter_code
_entity_poly.pdbx_strand_id
1 'polypeptide(L)'
;MRTSKLYAPTLRQTPAEAEVPSHQLMLRAGFIRKVAGGVYTYLPLAWRTLRKIEQIIREEMEAKDGQELALPIVQPAELWKETGRWEVFGEEMFRLVDRHNREFCLGPTHEEIITDLVRNEVRSYKQLPLLLYQIQNKYRDEIRPRFGLMRGREFIMKDAYSFDKDEAGLDKSYKDMYDAYTNIFNRCGLTFRPVEADGGAIGNATTHEFTVLAETGESDIVYCEKCDYAANAEKSELKPIVAPDEEELPLEKVNTPGTKTIEAVAEFLNTPIEKNIKAVIFQNEKDQVICAFVRGDHEVNDVKLQNITGAITLKMAEESAIRAIGGVPGFMSPIGLSKDAIVVVDATVMEMHNAVCGANEEDCHYKNANPKRDFGDVIVADIRLIAQGDPCPHCGAPVKMTHGIEVGQVFKLGIKYSKALGATFLDENGKEKPLIMGCYGIGVSRTMAAAIEQFHDDNGIIWPASIAPFEVVIVPINAKDEAQMQIAEKLYADMKNAGIDVLLDDRKDRAGVKFKDADLIGYPVRITVSPKLLDANEVEIKVRRDGVTSNVKVDDCAQTVKDMLKNL
;
A
#
# COMPACT_ATOMS: atom_id res chain seq x y z
N MET A 1 2.35 17.40 -29.72
CA MET A 1 1.08 16.68 -30.04
C MET A 1 -0.03 17.71 -30.23
N ARG A 2 -1.12 17.35 -31.00
CA ARG A 2 -2.30 18.21 -31.15
C ARG A 2 -3.52 17.48 -30.59
N THR A 3 -4.42 18.22 -29.92
CA THR A 3 -5.61 17.63 -29.30
C THR A 3 -6.54 16.98 -30.34
N SER A 4 -6.66 17.54 -31.55
CA SER A 4 -7.44 16.95 -32.66
C SER A 4 -6.93 15.57 -33.11
N LYS A 5 -5.72 15.17 -32.72
CA LYS A 5 -5.09 13.88 -33.03
C LYS A 5 -4.90 12.99 -31.80
N LEU A 6 -5.22 13.49 -30.62
CA LEU A 6 -5.08 12.77 -29.37
C LEU A 6 -6.37 12.00 -29.05
N TYR A 7 -6.24 10.70 -28.81
CA TYR A 7 -7.37 9.90 -28.32
C TYR A 7 -7.51 10.06 -26.80
N ALA A 8 -8.27 11.07 -26.37
CA ALA A 8 -8.55 11.39 -24.99
C ALA A 8 -10.05 11.67 -24.79
N PRO A 9 -10.90 10.64 -24.78
CA PRO A 9 -12.34 10.79 -24.72
C PRO A 9 -12.78 11.12 -23.30
N THR A 10 -13.04 12.41 -23.02
CA THR A 10 -13.55 12.90 -21.73
C THR A 10 -15.04 12.56 -21.55
N LEU A 11 -15.46 12.34 -20.30
CA LEU A 11 -16.83 12.09 -19.90
C LEU A 11 -17.38 13.24 -19.07
N ARG A 12 -18.64 13.64 -19.32
CA ARG A 12 -19.32 14.68 -18.54
C ARG A 12 -19.77 14.19 -17.17
N GLN A 13 -20.21 12.94 -17.09
CA GLN A 13 -20.73 12.31 -15.87
C GLN A 13 -19.76 11.27 -15.36
N THR A 14 -19.72 11.13 -14.05
CA THR A 14 -18.98 10.07 -13.38
C THR A 14 -19.72 8.74 -13.54
N PRO A 15 -19.08 7.67 -14.01
CA PRO A 15 -19.66 6.33 -14.01
C PRO A 15 -20.04 5.88 -12.60
N ALA A 16 -21.20 5.21 -12.47
CA ALA A 16 -21.76 4.84 -11.17
C ALA A 16 -20.87 3.88 -10.34
N GLU A 17 -20.02 3.10 -11.03
CA GLU A 17 -19.09 2.17 -10.40
C GLU A 17 -17.82 2.82 -9.82
N ALA A 18 -17.61 4.10 -10.06
CA ALA A 18 -16.41 4.81 -9.58
C ALA A 18 -16.67 5.42 -8.20
N GLU A 19 -16.02 4.87 -7.17
CA GLU A 19 -16.27 5.25 -5.77
C GLU A 19 -15.32 6.37 -5.30
N VAL A 20 -14.01 6.24 -5.55
CA VAL A 20 -12.98 7.16 -5.07
C VAL A 20 -12.59 8.19 -6.12
N PRO A 21 -12.08 9.38 -5.72
CA PRO A 21 -11.71 10.47 -6.64
C PRO A 21 -10.80 10.06 -7.78
N SER A 22 -9.74 9.30 -7.53
CA SER A 22 -8.81 8.86 -8.59
C SER A 22 -9.51 8.02 -9.65
N HIS A 23 -10.36 7.06 -9.24
CA HIS A 23 -11.12 6.23 -10.16
C HIS A 23 -12.09 7.06 -11.00
N GLN A 24 -12.83 7.98 -10.35
CA GLN A 24 -13.76 8.88 -11.02
C GLN A 24 -13.07 9.77 -12.05
N LEU A 25 -11.97 10.41 -11.65
CA LEU A 25 -11.23 11.34 -12.50
C LEU A 25 -10.50 10.62 -13.64
N MET A 26 -9.89 9.47 -13.42
CA MET A 26 -9.26 8.69 -14.49
C MET A 26 -10.25 8.26 -15.58
N LEU A 27 -11.47 7.85 -15.21
CA LEU A 27 -12.51 7.54 -16.17
C LEU A 27 -13.02 8.79 -16.91
N ARG A 28 -13.30 9.88 -16.17
CA ARG A 28 -13.83 11.13 -16.75
C ARG A 28 -12.82 11.83 -17.65
N ALA A 29 -11.55 11.90 -17.25
CA ALA A 29 -10.50 12.57 -18.00
C ALA A 29 -9.94 11.74 -19.17
N GLY A 30 -10.43 10.52 -19.38
CA GLY A 30 -10.00 9.67 -20.49
C GLY A 30 -8.62 9.07 -20.30
N PHE A 31 -8.28 8.65 -19.07
CA PHE A 31 -7.05 7.93 -18.74
C PHE A 31 -7.23 6.42 -18.86
N ILE A 32 -8.34 5.89 -18.37
CA ILE A 32 -8.60 4.45 -18.36
C ILE A 32 -10.00 4.12 -18.87
N ARG A 33 -10.18 2.85 -19.30
CA ARG A 33 -11.51 2.25 -19.56
C ARG A 33 -11.54 0.85 -18.96
N LYS A 34 -12.64 0.54 -18.28
CA LYS A 34 -12.87 -0.77 -17.67
C LYS A 34 -13.17 -1.80 -18.75
N VAL A 35 -12.49 -2.94 -18.68
CA VAL A 35 -12.75 -4.14 -19.50
C VAL A 35 -13.51 -5.17 -18.68
N ALA A 36 -13.04 -5.42 -17.46
CA ALA A 36 -13.67 -6.31 -16.48
C ALA A 36 -13.38 -5.80 -15.06
N GLY A 37 -13.92 -6.44 -14.05
CA GLY A 37 -13.61 -6.11 -12.65
C GLY A 37 -12.10 -6.20 -12.38
N GLY A 38 -11.45 -5.08 -12.05
CA GLY A 38 -10.02 -5.01 -11.80
C GLY A 38 -9.11 -5.10 -13.03
N VAL A 39 -9.66 -5.02 -14.25
CA VAL A 39 -8.93 -5.06 -15.52
C VAL A 39 -9.28 -3.82 -16.33
N TYR A 40 -8.27 -3.03 -16.70
CA TYR A 40 -8.44 -1.74 -17.36
C TYR A 40 -7.54 -1.58 -18.58
N THR A 41 -8.06 -0.91 -19.61
CA THR A 41 -7.25 -0.37 -20.71
C THR A 41 -6.69 0.98 -20.29
N TYR A 42 -5.36 1.16 -20.38
CA TYR A 42 -4.69 2.44 -20.24
C TYR A 42 -4.74 3.21 -21.55
N LEU A 43 -5.38 4.38 -21.56
CA LEU A 43 -5.47 5.25 -22.72
C LEU A 43 -4.21 6.13 -22.87
N PRO A 44 -4.02 6.83 -24.01
CA PRO A 44 -2.78 7.55 -24.28
C PRO A 44 -2.30 8.52 -23.19
N LEU A 45 -3.21 9.20 -22.48
CA LEU A 45 -2.84 10.11 -21.38
C LEU A 45 -2.26 9.32 -20.18
N ALA A 46 -2.94 8.24 -19.76
CA ALA A 46 -2.44 7.38 -18.70
C ALA A 46 -1.09 6.77 -19.07
N TRP A 47 -0.96 6.29 -20.30
CA TRP A 47 0.27 5.66 -20.76
C TRP A 47 1.46 6.62 -20.77
N ARG A 48 1.23 7.90 -21.08
CA ARG A 48 2.28 8.92 -20.99
C ARG A 48 2.73 9.15 -19.54
N THR A 49 1.79 9.27 -18.61
CA THR A 49 2.09 9.41 -17.18
C THR A 49 2.85 8.19 -16.65
N LEU A 50 2.38 6.98 -16.96
CA LEU A 50 3.05 5.73 -16.54
C LEU A 50 4.49 5.68 -17.05
N ARG A 51 4.73 6.04 -18.33
CA ARG A 51 6.08 6.08 -18.91
C ARG A 51 7.01 7.10 -18.21
N LYS A 52 6.49 8.22 -17.74
CA LYS A 52 7.26 9.19 -16.95
C LYS A 52 7.63 8.64 -15.58
N ILE A 53 6.67 7.99 -14.90
CA ILE A 53 6.93 7.29 -13.62
C ILE A 53 7.96 6.18 -13.82
N GLU A 54 7.79 5.33 -14.84
CA GLU A 54 8.76 4.28 -15.18
C GLU A 54 10.16 4.83 -15.46
N GLN A 55 10.26 5.99 -16.13
CA GLN A 55 11.54 6.61 -16.42
C GLN A 55 12.24 7.11 -15.14
N ILE A 56 11.51 7.73 -14.24
CA ILE A 56 12.03 8.13 -12.93
C ILE A 56 12.54 6.89 -12.17
N ILE A 57 11.78 5.80 -12.22
CA ILE A 57 12.18 4.53 -11.57
C ILE A 57 13.48 3.99 -12.19
N ARG A 58 13.62 3.95 -13.53
CA ARG A 58 14.84 3.48 -14.20
C ARG A 58 16.06 4.27 -13.77
N GLU A 59 15.96 5.58 -13.78
CA GLU A 59 17.08 6.46 -13.41
C GLU A 59 17.54 6.23 -11.97
N GLU A 60 16.63 6.06 -11.02
CA GLU A 60 16.98 5.78 -9.63
C GLU A 60 17.49 4.34 -9.41
N MET A 61 17.00 3.37 -10.19
CA MET A 61 17.50 2.00 -10.14
C MET A 61 18.92 1.89 -10.75
N GLU A 62 19.16 2.53 -11.88
CA GLU A 62 20.48 2.60 -12.52
C GLU A 62 21.50 3.31 -11.63
N ALA A 63 21.10 4.36 -10.90
CA ALA A 63 21.94 5.04 -9.92
C ALA A 63 22.40 4.13 -8.75
N LYS A 64 21.78 2.96 -8.60
CA LYS A 64 22.11 1.93 -7.62
C LYS A 64 22.67 0.64 -8.27
N ASP A 65 23.22 0.75 -9.46
CA ASP A 65 23.76 -0.35 -10.27
C ASP A 65 22.73 -1.46 -10.61
N GLY A 66 21.43 -1.12 -10.56
CA GLY A 66 20.34 -2.01 -10.95
C GLY A 66 20.33 -2.26 -12.46
N GLN A 67 20.12 -3.51 -12.86
CA GLN A 67 20.10 -3.93 -14.26
C GLN A 67 18.69 -4.36 -14.65
N GLU A 68 18.10 -3.69 -15.66
CA GLU A 68 16.76 -4.02 -16.16
C GLU A 68 16.81 -5.29 -17.02
N LEU A 69 15.83 -6.19 -16.79
CA LEU A 69 15.61 -7.38 -17.59
C LEU A 69 14.09 -7.62 -17.78
N ALA A 70 13.71 -8.64 -18.54
CA ALA A 70 12.31 -9.03 -18.70
C ALA A 70 12.16 -10.52 -18.38
N LEU A 71 11.38 -10.82 -17.35
CA LEU A 71 11.07 -12.18 -16.93
C LEU A 71 9.73 -12.66 -17.53
N PRO A 72 9.54 -13.99 -17.71
CA PRO A 72 8.30 -14.51 -18.25
C PRO A 72 7.12 -14.30 -17.29
N ILE A 73 5.97 -13.92 -17.85
CA ILE A 73 4.70 -13.80 -17.10
C ILE A 73 4.10 -15.18 -16.83
N VAL A 74 4.17 -16.08 -17.83
CA VAL A 74 3.70 -17.46 -17.68
C VAL A 74 4.80 -18.27 -16.96
N GLN A 75 4.49 -18.73 -15.77
CA GLN A 75 5.45 -19.36 -14.86
C GLN A 75 5.08 -20.82 -14.60
N PRO A 76 6.03 -21.76 -14.64
CA PRO A 76 5.77 -23.16 -14.38
C PRO A 76 5.45 -23.40 -12.90
N ALA A 77 4.46 -24.25 -12.62
CA ALA A 77 4.03 -24.58 -11.26
C ALA A 77 5.13 -25.24 -10.42
N GLU A 78 6.08 -25.94 -11.09
CA GLU A 78 7.16 -26.67 -10.42
C GLU A 78 7.98 -25.77 -9.50
N LEU A 79 8.37 -24.57 -9.95
CA LEU A 79 9.16 -23.62 -9.15
C LEU A 79 8.39 -23.15 -7.91
N TRP A 80 7.08 -22.91 -8.05
CA TRP A 80 6.20 -22.52 -6.95
C TRP A 80 5.96 -23.65 -5.95
N LYS A 81 5.90 -24.90 -6.43
CA LYS A 81 5.81 -26.10 -5.58
C LYS A 81 7.13 -26.35 -4.84
N GLU A 82 8.28 -26.09 -5.48
CA GLU A 82 9.61 -26.23 -4.88
C GLU A 82 9.80 -25.26 -3.70
N THR A 83 9.27 -24.04 -3.78
CA THR A 83 9.26 -23.07 -2.66
C THR A 83 8.12 -23.28 -1.64
N GLY A 84 7.17 -24.16 -1.94
CA GLY A 84 5.96 -24.37 -1.12
C GLY A 84 4.91 -23.27 -1.26
N ARG A 85 5.12 -22.27 -2.12
CA ARG A 85 4.20 -21.12 -2.25
C ARG A 85 3.00 -21.40 -3.17
N TRP A 86 2.99 -22.51 -3.90
CA TRP A 86 1.84 -22.88 -4.73
C TRP A 86 0.53 -22.96 -3.94
N GLU A 87 0.59 -23.55 -2.75
CA GLU A 87 -0.58 -23.66 -1.85
C GLU A 87 -0.80 -22.39 -1.02
N VAL A 88 0.28 -21.75 -0.57
CA VAL A 88 0.21 -20.53 0.28
C VAL A 88 -0.43 -19.35 -0.44
N PHE A 89 -0.18 -19.19 -1.74
CA PHE A 89 -0.81 -18.13 -2.55
C PHE A 89 -2.31 -18.37 -2.80
N GLY A 90 -2.76 -19.62 -2.65
CA GLY A 90 -4.16 -20.00 -2.69
C GLY A 90 -4.90 -19.59 -3.97
N GLU A 91 -6.10 -19.05 -3.79
CA GLU A 91 -7.00 -18.65 -4.87
C GLU A 91 -6.65 -17.32 -5.54
N GLU A 92 -5.75 -16.53 -4.95
CA GLU A 92 -5.27 -15.28 -5.56
C GLU A 92 -4.34 -15.50 -6.77
N MET A 93 -3.91 -16.74 -7.01
CA MET A 93 -3.08 -17.11 -8.13
C MET A 93 -3.92 -17.51 -9.34
N PHE A 94 -3.77 -16.81 -10.49
CA PHE A 94 -4.31 -17.27 -11.76
C PHE A 94 -3.58 -18.52 -12.24
N ARG A 95 -4.20 -19.69 -12.05
CA ARG A 95 -3.66 -21.00 -12.46
C ARG A 95 -4.11 -21.36 -13.87
N LEU A 96 -3.19 -21.94 -14.64
CA LEU A 96 -3.37 -22.31 -16.04
C LEU A 96 -2.95 -23.76 -16.25
N VAL A 97 -3.51 -24.39 -17.28
CA VAL A 97 -3.07 -25.71 -17.76
C VAL A 97 -2.79 -25.60 -19.26
N ASP A 98 -1.64 -26.07 -19.70
CA ASP A 98 -1.27 -26.07 -21.11
C ASP A 98 -1.89 -27.29 -21.87
N ARG A 99 -1.65 -27.36 -23.18
CA ARG A 99 -2.16 -28.44 -24.04
C ARG A 99 -1.64 -29.84 -23.68
N HIS A 100 -0.57 -29.90 -22.87
CA HIS A 100 0.05 -31.15 -22.41
C HIS A 100 -0.31 -31.47 -20.96
N ASN A 101 -1.33 -30.80 -20.40
CA ASN A 101 -1.74 -30.91 -19.00
C ASN A 101 -0.65 -30.54 -17.98
N ARG A 102 0.28 -29.64 -18.33
CA ARG A 102 1.23 -29.06 -17.40
C ARG A 102 0.64 -27.83 -16.75
N GLU A 103 0.86 -27.70 -15.45
CA GLU A 103 0.36 -26.59 -14.65
C GLU A 103 1.29 -25.37 -14.74
N PHE A 104 0.70 -24.20 -14.85
CA PHE A 104 1.36 -22.91 -14.88
C PHE A 104 0.53 -21.89 -14.07
N CYS A 105 1.11 -20.71 -13.81
CA CYS A 105 0.36 -19.55 -13.35
C CYS A 105 0.74 -18.31 -14.15
N LEU A 106 -0.12 -17.27 -14.09
CA LEU A 106 0.29 -15.90 -14.42
C LEU A 106 1.00 -15.31 -13.21
N GLY A 107 2.19 -14.77 -13.39
CA GLY A 107 3.05 -14.30 -12.32
C GLY A 107 2.43 -13.24 -11.43
N PRO A 108 2.05 -13.57 -10.17
CA PRO A 108 1.66 -12.56 -9.19
C PRO A 108 2.87 -11.80 -8.62
N THR A 109 4.05 -12.41 -8.71
CA THR A 109 5.38 -11.94 -8.35
C THR A 109 6.43 -12.82 -9.02
N HIS A 110 7.74 -12.56 -8.88
CA HIS A 110 8.77 -13.27 -9.64
C HIS A 110 9.97 -13.78 -8.80
N GLU A 111 9.82 -13.95 -7.48
CA GLU A 111 10.91 -14.48 -6.63
C GLU A 111 11.42 -15.83 -7.13
N GLU A 112 10.51 -16.73 -7.49
CA GLU A 112 10.85 -18.07 -7.99
C GLU A 112 11.63 -18.01 -9.31
N ILE A 113 11.14 -17.21 -10.26
CA ILE A 113 11.72 -17.12 -11.60
C ILE A 113 13.12 -16.48 -11.57
N ILE A 114 13.27 -15.39 -10.80
CA ILE A 114 14.57 -14.71 -10.73
C ILE A 114 15.59 -15.54 -9.97
N THR A 115 15.16 -16.28 -8.94
CA THR A 115 16.05 -17.20 -8.20
C THR A 115 16.47 -18.37 -9.07
N ASP A 116 15.56 -18.93 -9.90
CA ASP A 116 15.87 -19.97 -10.87
C ASP A 116 16.89 -19.50 -11.92
N LEU A 117 16.74 -18.28 -12.43
CA LEU A 117 17.72 -17.66 -13.32
C LEU A 117 19.09 -17.58 -12.64
N VAL A 118 19.16 -16.98 -11.44
CA VAL A 118 20.42 -16.70 -10.75
C VAL A 118 21.11 -17.98 -10.26
N ARG A 119 20.37 -19.01 -9.81
CA ARG A 119 20.96 -20.30 -9.37
C ARG A 119 21.75 -20.99 -10.47
N ASN A 120 21.42 -20.74 -11.73
CA ASN A 120 22.09 -21.33 -12.87
C ASN A 120 23.30 -20.53 -13.36
N GLU A 121 23.37 -19.22 -13.05
CA GLU A 121 24.37 -18.30 -13.60
C GLU A 121 25.42 -17.83 -12.58
N VAL A 122 25.05 -17.64 -11.30
CA VAL A 122 25.98 -17.20 -10.24
C VAL A 122 26.68 -18.41 -9.61
N ARG A 123 28.01 -18.40 -9.61
CA ARG A 123 28.85 -19.50 -9.08
C ARG A 123 29.86 -19.04 -8.03
N SER A 124 30.16 -17.74 -7.95
CA SER A 124 31.20 -17.21 -7.11
C SER A 124 30.82 -15.91 -6.45
N TYR A 125 31.32 -15.69 -5.23
CA TYR A 125 31.17 -14.42 -4.50
C TYR A 125 31.64 -13.20 -5.29
N LYS A 126 32.50 -13.36 -6.29
CA LYS A 126 32.98 -12.27 -7.16
C LYS A 126 31.92 -11.68 -8.08
N GLN A 127 30.81 -12.40 -8.27
CA GLN A 127 29.67 -11.97 -9.08
C GLN A 127 28.62 -11.20 -8.23
N LEU A 128 28.86 -11.05 -6.91
CA LEU A 128 27.97 -10.42 -5.96
C LEU A 128 28.57 -9.08 -5.45
N PRO A 129 27.76 -8.10 -5.06
CA PRO A 129 26.30 -8.12 -5.08
C PRO A 129 25.73 -8.04 -6.50
N LEU A 130 24.52 -8.52 -6.70
CA LEU A 130 23.78 -8.44 -7.95
C LEU A 130 22.39 -7.84 -7.70
N LEU A 131 22.02 -6.82 -8.46
CA LEU A 131 20.69 -6.20 -8.40
C LEU A 131 20.05 -6.26 -9.79
N LEU A 132 18.98 -7.03 -9.90
CA LEU A 132 18.20 -7.21 -11.14
C LEU A 132 16.78 -6.69 -10.93
N TYR A 133 16.19 -6.03 -11.94
CA TYR A 133 14.82 -5.55 -11.84
C TYR A 133 14.10 -5.62 -13.18
N GLN A 134 12.77 -5.58 -13.11
CA GLN A 134 11.90 -5.44 -14.28
C GLN A 134 10.77 -4.44 -13.99
N ILE A 135 10.16 -3.93 -15.05
CA ILE A 135 8.87 -3.23 -15.01
C ILE A 135 7.91 -4.04 -15.88
N GLN A 136 6.98 -4.75 -15.24
CA GLN A 136 6.17 -5.77 -15.90
C GLN A 136 4.78 -5.87 -15.29
N ASN A 137 3.81 -6.37 -16.07
CA ASN A 137 2.48 -6.69 -15.56
C ASN A 137 2.55 -7.81 -14.53
N LYS A 138 1.70 -7.70 -13.52
CA LYS A 138 1.42 -8.73 -12.52
C LYS A 138 -0.06 -9.07 -12.53
N TYR A 139 -0.38 -10.29 -12.10
CA TYR A 139 -1.72 -10.85 -12.15
C TYR A 139 -2.06 -11.48 -10.80
N ARG A 140 -3.11 -10.95 -10.15
CA ARG A 140 -3.66 -11.49 -8.90
C ARG A 140 -5.17 -11.59 -9.02
N ASP A 141 -5.73 -12.77 -8.77
CA ASP A 141 -7.19 -12.97 -8.83
C ASP A 141 -7.87 -12.43 -7.58
N GLU A 142 -7.81 -11.11 -7.44
CA GLU A 142 -8.43 -10.40 -6.33
C GLU A 142 -9.92 -10.71 -6.23
N ILE A 143 -10.36 -11.17 -5.07
CA ILE A 143 -11.78 -11.50 -4.81
C ILE A 143 -12.65 -10.26 -4.98
N ARG A 144 -12.18 -9.10 -4.48
CA ARG A 144 -12.91 -7.83 -4.51
C ARG A 144 -12.04 -6.71 -5.07
N PRO A 145 -11.82 -6.68 -6.40
CA PRO A 145 -11.13 -5.55 -7.01
C PRO A 145 -11.95 -4.27 -6.81
N ARG A 146 -11.31 -3.20 -6.35
CA ARG A 146 -11.98 -1.94 -6.01
C ARG A 146 -11.07 -0.74 -6.24
N PHE A 147 -11.67 0.45 -6.24
CA PHE A 147 -10.97 1.73 -6.33
C PHE A 147 -10.09 1.88 -7.57
N GLY A 148 -10.55 1.34 -8.73
CA GLY A 148 -9.86 1.48 -10.01
C GLY A 148 -8.51 0.79 -10.04
N LEU A 149 -7.43 1.57 -10.19
CA LEU A 149 -6.06 1.06 -10.26
C LEU A 149 -5.40 0.80 -8.90
N MET A 150 -6.08 1.07 -7.79
CA MET A 150 -5.54 0.83 -6.46
C MET A 150 -5.46 -0.65 -6.14
N ARG A 151 -6.53 -1.40 -6.47
CA ARG A 151 -6.62 -2.84 -6.25
C ARG A 151 -7.25 -3.53 -7.45
N GLY A 152 -6.42 -3.88 -8.40
CA GLY A 152 -6.80 -4.54 -9.67
C GLY A 152 -6.27 -5.96 -9.77
N ARG A 153 -6.81 -6.71 -10.76
CA ARG A 153 -6.37 -8.07 -11.10
C ARG A 153 -5.17 -8.09 -12.04
N GLU A 154 -5.04 -7.05 -12.84
CA GLU A 154 -3.88 -6.82 -13.71
C GLU A 154 -3.34 -5.41 -13.44
N PHE A 155 -2.03 -5.29 -13.17
CA PHE A 155 -1.40 -4.03 -12.83
C PHE A 155 0.08 -4.02 -13.21
N ILE A 156 0.66 -2.83 -13.36
CA ILE A 156 2.08 -2.66 -13.67
C ILE A 156 2.86 -2.47 -12.38
N MET A 157 3.91 -3.28 -12.21
CA MET A 157 4.79 -3.25 -11.06
C MET A 157 6.26 -3.18 -11.53
N LYS A 158 7.07 -2.37 -10.84
CA LYS A 158 8.52 -2.57 -10.82
C LYS A 158 8.84 -3.52 -9.68
N ASP A 159 9.47 -4.60 -9.97
CA ASP A 159 10.00 -5.53 -8.98
C ASP A 159 11.50 -5.72 -9.19
N ALA A 160 12.26 -5.52 -8.11
CA ALA A 160 13.71 -5.69 -8.08
C ALA A 160 14.09 -6.72 -7.04
N TYR A 161 15.24 -7.37 -7.27
CA TYR A 161 15.75 -8.46 -6.45
C TYR A 161 17.25 -8.27 -6.27
N SER A 162 17.70 -8.21 -5.02
CA SER A 162 19.13 -8.23 -4.70
C SER A 162 19.56 -9.64 -4.31
N PHE A 163 20.82 -9.94 -4.65
CA PHE A 163 21.51 -11.16 -4.28
C PHE A 163 22.84 -10.76 -3.65
N ASP A 164 23.01 -11.13 -2.39
CA ASP A 164 24.14 -10.72 -1.57
C ASP A 164 24.85 -11.95 -0.99
N LYS A 165 26.13 -11.78 -0.62
CA LYS A 165 26.93 -12.88 -0.07
C LYS A 165 26.75 -13.07 1.44
N ASP A 166 26.29 -12.03 2.15
CA ASP A 166 26.11 -12.00 3.60
C ASP A 166 25.04 -10.99 4.00
N GLU A 167 24.66 -11.01 5.28
CA GLU A 167 23.63 -10.10 5.84
C GLU A 167 24.05 -8.63 5.75
N ALA A 168 25.33 -8.32 5.88
CA ALA A 168 25.80 -6.94 5.73
C ALA A 168 25.63 -6.42 4.30
N GLY A 169 25.80 -7.31 3.29
CA GLY A 169 25.47 -7.01 1.90
C GLY A 169 23.98 -6.74 1.72
N LEU A 170 23.11 -7.60 2.29
CA LEU A 170 21.67 -7.41 2.25
C LEU A 170 21.24 -6.10 2.93
N ASP A 171 21.84 -5.76 4.08
CA ASP A 171 21.57 -4.50 4.78
C ASP A 171 21.90 -3.28 3.89
N LYS A 172 23.02 -3.35 3.18
CA LYS A 172 23.40 -2.31 2.22
C LYS A 172 22.42 -2.23 1.04
N SER A 173 22.10 -3.35 0.41
CA SER A 173 21.16 -3.41 -0.71
C SER A 173 19.78 -2.92 -0.30
N TYR A 174 19.31 -3.27 0.90
CA TYR A 174 18.06 -2.78 1.48
C TYR A 174 18.06 -1.26 1.66
N LYS A 175 19.14 -0.71 2.24
CA LYS A 175 19.26 0.73 2.40
C LYS A 175 19.32 1.47 1.06
N ASP A 176 20.07 0.95 0.10
CA ASP A 176 20.16 1.52 -1.26
C ASP A 176 18.78 1.59 -1.91
N MET A 177 17.95 0.55 -1.76
CA MET A 177 16.58 0.52 -2.28
C MET A 177 15.64 1.45 -1.51
N TYR A 178 15.77 1.53 -0.19
CA TYR A 178 15.02 2.48 0.63
C TYR A 178 15.30 3.93 0.19
N ASP A 179 16.56 4.28 -0.03
CA ASP A 179 16.98 5.61 -0.49
C ASP A 179 16.47 5.88 -1.92
N ALA A 180 16.58 4.88 -2.83
CA ALA A 180 16.07 4.99 -4.20
C ALA A 180 14.55 5.23 -4.22
N TYR A 181 13.77 4.50 -3.41
CA TYR A 181 12.32 4.67 -3.31
C TYR A 181 11.95 6.05 -2.78
N THR A 182 12.68 6.52 -1.77
CA THR A 182 12.51 7.90 -1.25
C THR A 182 12.69 8.93 -2.37
N ASN A 183 13.73 8.77 -3.19
CA ASN A 183 13.97 9.65 -4.33
C ASN A 183 12.87 9.53 -5.40
N ILE A 184 12.47 8.29 -5.76
CA ILE A 184 11.42 8.03 -6.76
C ILE A 184 10.13 8.78 -6.39
N PHE A 185 9.63 8.60 -5.17
CA PHE A 185 8.36 9.19 -4.76
C PHE A 185 8.46 10.71 -4.58
N ASN A 186 9.60 11.23 -4.09
CA ASN A 186 9.87 12.68 -4.08
C ASN A 186 9.87 13.27 -5.50
N ARG A 187 10.53 12.62 -6.46
CA ARG A 187 10.57 13.04 -7.86
C ARG A 187 9.20 12.93 -8.53
N CYS A 188 8.36 12.00 -8.11
CA CYS A 188 6.94 11.93 -8.51
C CYS A 188 6.08 13.02 -7.85
N GLY A 189 6.64 13.82 -6.94
CA GLY A 189 5.95 14.93 -6.26
C GLY A 189 4.99 14.46 -5.15
N LEU A 190 5.13 13.23 -4.64
CA LEU A 190 4.22 12.65 -3.65
C LEU A 190 4.60 13.04 -2.22
N THR A 191 3.59 13.22 -1.38
CA THR A 191 3.75 13.28 0.07
C THR A 191 3.50 11.88 0.65
N PHE A 192 4.54 11.27 1.18
CA PHE A 192 4.50 9.88 1.65
C PHE A 192 5.26 9.70 2.96
N ARG A 193 5.05 8.55 3.59
CA ARG A 193 5.85 8.10 4.75
C ARG A 193 6.30 6.66 4.51
N PRO A 194 7.59 6.36 4.71
CA PRO A 194 8.02 4.98 4.94
C PRO A 194 7.49 4.55 6.31
N VAL A 195 6.85 3.40 6.38
CA VAL A 195 6.28 2.84 7.61
C VAL A 195 6.75 1.41 7.79
N GLU A 196 7.00 1.01 9.04
CA GLU A 196 7.26 -0.39 9.36
C GLU A 196 6.01 -1.23 9.11
N ALA A 197 6.19 -2.38 8.46
CA ALA A 197 5.10 -3.24 8.04
C ALA A 197 5.41 -4.72 8.27
N ASP A 198 4.37 -5.56 8.20
CA ASP A 198 4.52 -7.01 8.21
C ASP A 198 4.94 -7.53 6.82
N GLY A 199 5.82 -8.53 6.78
CA GLY A 199 6.32 -9.11 5.53
C GLY A 199 5.33 -10.04 4.82
N GLY A 200 4.26 -10.43 5.45
CA GLY A 200 3.22 -11.32 4.92
C GLY A 200 3.75 -12.63 4.34
N ALA A 201 3.14 -13.10 3.26
CA ALA A 201 3.52 -14.33 2.55
C ALA A 201 4.88 -14.25 1.82
N ILE A 202 5.40 -13.04 1.61
CA ILE A 202 6.60 -12.80 0.78
C ILE A 202 7.88 -12.81 1.62
N GLY A 203 7.92 -12.09 2.75
CA GLY A 203 9.15 -11.75 3.45
C GLY A 203 9.27 -12.26 4.89
N ASN A 204 10.32 -11.79 5.55
CA ASN A 204 10.63 -11.95 6.98
C ASN A 204 10.35 -10.63 7.74
N ALA A 205 10.66 -10.60 9.04
CA ALA A 205 10.22 -9.62 10.01
C ALA A 205 10.57 -8.14 9.73
N THR A 206 11.53 -7.81 8.87
CA THR A 206 11.92 -6.41 8.61
C THR A 206 11.52 -5.99 7.21
N THR A 207 10.54 -5.11 7.11
CA THR A 207 10.05 -4.53 5.85
C THR A 207 9.55 -3.11 6.09
N HIS A 208 9.65 -2.26 5.07
CA HIS A 208 9.03 -0.93 5.09
C HIS A 208 8.14 -0.77 3.87
N GLU A 209 6.96 -0.26 4.11
CA GLU A 209 6.03 0.22 3.09
C GLU A 209 6.20 1.72 2.87
N PHE A 210 6.21 2.14 1.61
CA PHE A 210 6.14 3.55 1.23
C PHE A 210 4.67 3.89 0.99
N THR A 211 4.10 4.65 1.91
CA THR A 211 2.67 4.91 1.96
C THR A 211 2.38 6.37 1.68
N VAL A 212 1.63 6.65 0.62
CA VAL A 212 1.13 7.97 0.26
C VAL A 212 -0.05 8.31 1.17
N LEU A 213 0.01 9.45 1.83
CA LEU A 213 -1.05 9.89 2.74
C LEU A 213 -2.29 10.32 1.94
N ALA A 214 -3.42 9.66 2.14
CA ALA A 214 -4.69 9.94 1.48
C ALA A 214 -5.86 9.44 2.34
N GLU A 215 -6.92 10.25 2.47
CA GLU A 215 -8.11 9.89 3.26
C GLU A 215 -8.82 8.62 2.78
N THR A 216 -8.70 8.31 1.48
CA THR A 216 -9.26 7.13 0.84
C THR A 216 -8.31 5.92 0.85
N GLY A 217 -7.20 6.01 1.57
CA GLY A 217 -6.22 4.92 1.69
C GLY A 217 -6.80 3.70 2.41
N GLU A 218 -6.36 2.50 2.02
CA GLU A 218 -6.82 1.24 2.61
C GLU A 218 -6.01 0.82 3.85
N SER A 219 -4.80 1.38 4.03
CA SER A 219 -3.92 1.04 5.15
C SER A 219 -4.06 2.05 6.27
N ASP A 220 -4.29 1.55 7.48
CA ASP A 220 -4.27 2.37 8.69
C ASP A 220 -2.81 2.60 9.13
N ILE A 221 -2.40 3.85 9.10
CA ILE A 221 -1.03 4.27 9.44
C ILE A 221 -1.05 4.99 10.78
N VAL A 222 -0.18 4.53 11.65
CA VAL A 222 0.09 5.15 12.94
C VAL A 222 1.40 5.93 12.86
N TYR A 223 1.41 7.15 13.36
CA TYR A 223 2.61 7.96 13.39
C TYR A 223 2.69 8.86 14.62
N CYS A 224 3.92 9.19 15.01
CA CYS A 224 4.20 10.14 16.08
C CYS A 224 4.55 11.51 15.51
N GLU A 225 4.04 12.58 16.14
CA GLU A 225 4.43 13.96 15.77
C GLU A 225 5.70 14.44 16.50
N LYS A 226 6.19 13.69 17.51
CA LYS A 226 7.35 14.07 18.33
C LYS A 226 8.62 13.29 18.01
N CYS A 227 8.51 12.15 17.31
CA CYS A 227 9.66 11.39 16.84
C CYS A 227 9.35 10.80 15.46
N ASP A 228 10.32 10.12 14.84
CA ASP A 228 10.22 9.57 13.49
C ASP A 228 9.42 8.25 13.40
N TYR A 229 8.79 7.82 14.50
CA TYR A 229 8.01 6.58 14.51
C TYR A 229 6.81 6.67 13.56
N ALA A 230 6.75 5.74 12.63
CA ALA A 230 5.58 5.47 11.80
C ALA A 230 5.53 3.98 11.47
N ALA A 231 4.34 3.38 11.57
CA ALA A 231 4.11 1.97 11.29
C ALA A 231 2.71 1.74 10.73
N ASN A 232 2.52 0.63 10.01
CA ASN A 232 1.19 0.11 9.76
C ASN A 232 0.56 -0.30 11.11
N ALA A 233 -0.72 -0.01 11.30
CA ALA A 233 -1.41 -0.29 12.56
C ALA A 233 -1.31 -1.78 12.95
N GLU A 234 -1.34 -2.68 11.95
CA GLU A 234 -1.21 -4.12 12.16
C GLU A 234 0.16 -4.55 12.69
N LYS A 235 1.23 -3.77 12.39
CA LYS A 235 2.61 -4.06 12.81
C LYS A 235 3.03 -3.33 14.08
N SER A 236 2.33 -2.27 14.46
CA SER A 236 2.71 -1.39 15.58
C SER A 236 2.91 -2.18 16.86
N GLU A 237 4.12 -2.19 17.40
CA GLU A 237 4.44 -2.80 18.69
C GLU A 237 3.96 -1.90 19.83
N LEU A 238 3.39 -2.49 20.86
CA LEU A 238 2.83 -1.77 22.00
C LEU A 238 3.41 -2.26 23.32
N LYS A 239 3.68 -1.33 24.18
CA LYS A 239 4.02 -1.64 25.57
C LYS A 239 2.73 -1.88 26.36
N PRO A 240 2.73 -2.79 27.35
CA PRO A 240 1.58 -2.98 28.22
C PRO A 240 1.26 -1.68 28.97
N ILE A 241 -0.03 -1.39 29.09
CA ILE A 241 -0.53 -0.32 29.93
C ILE A 241 -0.62 -0.87 31.35
N VAL A 242 0.22 -0.39 32.24
CA VAL A 242 0.24 -0.83 33.63
C VAL A 242 -0.88 -0.12 34.38
N ALA A 243 -1.79 -0.91 34.97
CA ALA A 243 -2.82 -0.37 35.84
C ALA A 243 -2.21 0.10 37.19
N PRO A 244 -2.83 1.10 37.86
CA PRO A 244 -2.44 1.44 39.23
C PRO A 244 -2.54 0.24 40.16
N ASP A 245 -1.62 0.14 41.13
CA ASP A 245 -1.66 -0.89 42.16
C ASP A 245 -2.94 -0.79 42.99
N GLU A 246 -3.62 -1.94 43.12
CA GLU A 246 -4.82 -2.09 43.93
C GLU A 246 -4.69 -3.33 44.81
N GLU A 247 -5.32 -3.32 45.98
CA GLU A 247 -5.43 -4.52 46.82
C GLU A 247 -6.23 -5.61 46.08
N GLU A 248 -5.64 -6.78 45.94
CA GLU A 248 -6.30 -7.91 45.26
C GLU A 248 -7.48 -8.45 46.09
N LEU A 249 -8.66 -8.37 45.50
CA LEU A 249 -9.88 -8.93 46.11
C LEU A 249 -10.05 -10.41 45.72
N PRO A 250 -10.78 -11.21 46.54
CA PRO A 250 -11.12 -12.58 46.19
C PRO A 250 -11.94 -12.65 44.89
N LEU A 251 -11.63 -13.66 44.05
CA LEU A 251 -12.39 -13.94 42.84
C LEU A 251 -13.85 -14.24 43.21
N GLU A 252 -14.80 -13.56 42.60
CA GLU A 252 -16.24 -13.69 42.87
C GLU A 252 -17.00 -14.01 41.58
N LYS A 253 -17.79 -15.07 41.55
CA LYS A 253 -18.70 -15.40 40.47
C LYS A 253 -20.04 -14.71 40.69
N VAL A 254 -20.51 -13.96 39.71
CA VAL A 254 -21.76 -13.20 39.77
C VAL A 254 -22.67 -13.53 38.61
N ASN A 255 -23.98 -13.52 38.88
CA ASN A 255 -25.01 -13.74 37.85
C ASN A 255 -25.28 -12.42 37.10
N THR A 256 -25.20 -12.47 35.77
CA THR A 256 -25.33 -11.31 34.87
C THR A 256 -26.25 -11.65 33.69
N PRO A 257 -27.55 -11.82 33.95
CA PRO A 257 -28.49 -12.35 32.97
C PRO A 257 -28.60 -11.42 31.73
N GLY A 258 -28.48 -12.02 30.56
CA GLY A 258 -28.64 -11.32 29.27
C GLY A 258 -27.51 -10.36 28.88
N THR A 259 -26.42 -10.30 29.64
CA THR A 259 -25.29 -9.35 29.36
C THR A 259 -24.17 -10.08 28.64
N LYS A 260 -24.10 -9.95 27.30
CA LYS A 260 -23.11 -10.61 26.43
C LYS A 260 -22.04 -9.68 25.84
N THR A 261 -22.29 -8.37 25.88
CA THR A 261 -21.34 -7.37 25.37
C THR A 261 -20.60 -6.68 26.51
N ILE A 262 -19.42 -6.19 26.25
CA ILE A 262 -18.58 -5.49 27.24
C ILE A 262 -19.34 -4.30 27.85
N GLU A 263 -20.05 -3.52 27.02
CA GLU A 263 -20.83 -2.36 27.44
C GLU A 263 -21.96 -2.78 28.39
N ALA A 264 -22.70 -3.85 28.04
CA ALA A 264 -23.80 -4.36 28.88
C ALA A 264 -23.30 -4.88 30.23
N VAL A 265 -22.16 -5.59 30.24
CA VAL A 265 -21.53 -6.07 31.47
C VAL A 265 -21.03 -4.91 32.34
N ALA A 266 -20.35 -3.95 31.72
CA ALA A 266 -19.84 -2.75 32.40
C ALA A 266 -20.97 -1.94 33.05
N GLU A 267 -22.09 -1.73 32.34
CA GLU A 267 -23.27 -1.06 32.85
C GLU A 267 -23.94 -1.84 33.99
N PHE A 268 -24.16 -3.16 33.80
CA PHE A 268 -24.81 -4.03 34.78
C PHE A 268 -24.03 -4.11 36.11
N LEU A 269 -22.71 -4.23 36.02
CA LEU A 269 -21.83 -4.34 37.19
C LEU A 269 -21.33 -2.98 37.71
N ASN A 270 -21.70 -1.87 37.03
CA ASN A 270 -21.25 -0.51 37.33
C ASN A 270 -19.72 -0.42 37.41
N THR A 271 -19.03 -0.96 36.37
CA THR A 271 -17.59 -0.96 36.25
C THR A 271 -17.16 -0.22 34.98
N PRO A 272 -16.00 0.47 34.96
CA PRO A 272 -15.46 1.04 33.72
C PRO A 272 -15.21 -0.05 32.66
N ILE A 273 -15.32 0.31 31.37
CA ILE A 273 -15.05 -0.63 30.27
C ILE A 273 -13.63 -1.18 30.35
N GLU A 274 -12.66 -0.36 30.76
CA GLU A 274 -11.25 -0.69 30.91
C GLU A 274 -10.97 -1.71 32.02
N LYS A 275 -11.92 -1.95 32.92
CA LYS A 275 -11.85 -3.01 33.93
C LYS A 275 -12.38 -4.35 33.44
N ASN A 276 -12.94 -4.40 32.25
CA ASN A 276 -13.46 -5.64 31.65
C ASN A 276 -12.43 -6.27 30.73
N ILE A 277 -12.50 -7.58 30.55
CA ILE A 277 -11.66 -8.37 29.65
C ILE A 277 -12.56 -8.94 28.56
N LYS A 278 -12.25 -8.59 27.31
CA LYS A 278 -12.94 -9.04 26.11
C LYS A 278 -12.28 -10.28 25.54
N ALA A 279 -13.08 -11.27 25.17
CA ALA A 279 -12.65 -12.48 24.48
C ALA A 279 -13.05 -12.45 23.01
N VAL A 280 -12.11 -12.77 22.13
CA VAL A 280 -12.36 -13.01 20.70
C VAL A 280 -11.83 -14.40 20.36
N ILE A 281 -12.68 -15.24 19.77
CA ILE A 281 -12.36 -16.65 19.59
C ILE A 281 -12.27 -16.98 18.11
N PHE A 282 -11.14 -17.53 17.71
CA PHE A 282 -10.82 -17.90 16.34
C PHE A 282 -10.61 -19.41 16.20
N GLN A 283 -10.68 -19.88 14.96
CA GLN A 283 -10.15 -21.18 14.52
C GLN A 283 -9.12 -20.94 13.42
N ASN A 284 -8.02 -21.70 13.48
CA ASN A 284 -6.99 -21.69 12.42
C ASN A 284 -7.32 -22.69 11.30
N GLU A 285 -6.43 -22.81 10.30
CA GLU A 285 -6.56 -23.75 9.17
C GLU A 285 -6.55 -25.23 9.56
N LYS A 286 -6.19 -25.55 10.82
CA LYS A 286 -6.19 -26.91 11.40
C LYS A 286 -7.38 -27.15 12.34
N ASP A 287 -8.37 -26.26 12.30
CA ASP A 287 -9.52 -26.25 13.19
C ASP A 287 -9.18 -26.17 14.70
N GLN A 288 -7.96 -25.76 15.06
CA GLN A 288 -7.60 -25.50 16.45
C GLN A 288 -8.24 -24.20 16.91
N VAL A 289 -8.77 -24.20 18.13
CA VAL A 289 -9.40 -23.01 18.72
C VAL A 289 -8.34 -22.12 19.37
N ILE A 290 -8.35 -20.85 19.01
CA ILE A 290 -7.47 -19.80 19.54
C ILE A 290 -8.35 -18.79 20.28
N CYS A 291 -8.11 -18.63 21.58
CA CYS A 291 -8.83 -17.72 22.45
C CYS A 291 -7.93 -16.50 22.72
N ALA A 292 -8.28 -15.36 22.16
CA ALA A 292 -7.58 -14.09 22.37
C ALA A 292 -8.32 -13.25 23.42
N PHE A 293 -7.59 -12.76 24.43
CA PHE A 293 -8.13 -11.93 25.49
C PHE A 293 -7.43 -10.57 25.52
N VAL A 294 -8.22 -9.50 25.38
CA VAL A 294 -7.75 -8.11 25.41
C VAL A 294 -8.56 -7.30 26.43
N ARG A 295 -8.10 -6.12 26.83
CA ARG A 295 -8.85 -5.19 27.68
C ARG A 295 -10.15 -4.77 26.97
N GLY A 296 -11.21 -4.49 27.69
CA GLY A 296 -12.55 -4.30 27.16
C GLY A 296 -12.68 -3.20 26.09
N ASP A 297 -11.87 -2.16 26.18
CA ASP A 297 -11.79 -1.03 25.23
C ASP A 297 -10.81 -1.27 24.06
N HIS A 298 -10.10 -2.42 24.04
CA HIS A 298 -9.14 -2.76 23.00
C HIS A 298 -9.72 -3.72 21.96
N GLU A 299 -9.13 -3.70 20.75
CA GLU A 299 -9.41 -4.66 19.69
C GLU A 299 -8.24 -5.63 19.50
N VAL A 300 -8.54 -6.85 19.06
CA VAL A 300 -7.51 -7.84 18.73
C VAL A 300 -6.90 -7.50 17.37
N ASN A 301 -5.60 -7.65 17.25
CA ASN A 301 -4.85 -7.55 16.02
C ASN A 301 -4.61 -8.96 15.46
N ASP A 302 -5.31 -9.31 14.40
CA ASP A 302 -5.29 -10.65 13.80
C ASP A 302 -3.89 -11.02 13.28
N VAL A 303 -3.15 -10.06 12.72
CA VAL A 303 -1.79 -10.28 12.20
C VAL A 303 -0.82 -10.64 13.33
N LYS A 304 -0.85 -9.91 14.45
CA LYS A 304 -0.05 -10.24 15.63
C LYS A 304 -0.42 -11.61 16.19
N LEU A 305 -1.72 -11.91 16.26
CA LEU A 305 -2.22 -13.19 16.77
C LEU A 305 -1.77 -14.35 15.87
N GLN A 306 -1.82 -14.20 14.55
CA GLN A 306 -1.29 -15.18 13.58
C GLN A 306 0.21 -15.43 13.81
N ASN A 307 1.00 -14.35 13.90
CA ASN A 307 2.45 -14.45 14.09
C ASN A 307 2.82 -15.18 15.39
N ILE A 308 2.08 -14.94 16.47
CA ILE A 308 2.33 -15.56 17.78
C ILE A 308 1.91 -17.03 17.79
N THR A 309 0.79 -17.38 17.17
CA THR A 309 0.24 -18.74 17.19
C THR A 309 0.78 -19.62 16.06
N GLY A 310 1.41 -19.01 15.04
CA GLY A 310 1.84 -19.69 13.82
C GLY A 310 0.67 -20.09 12.91
N ALA A 311 -0.51 -19.50 13.09
CA ALA A 311 -1.68 -19.74 12.25
C ALA A 311 -1.51 -19.08 10.88
N ILE A 312 -1.84 -19.79 9.81
CA ILE A 312 -1.84 -19.25 8.45
C ILE A 312 -3.10 -18.42 8.21
N THR A 313 -4.24 -18.88 8.72
CA THR A 313 -5.53 -18.19 8.62
C THR A 313 -6.24 -18.16 9.97
N LEU A 314 -7.02 -17.11 10.20
CA LEU A 314 -7.93 -17.00 11.34
C LEU A 314 -9.34 -16.76 10.82
N LYS A 315 -10.30 -17.55 11.31
CA LYS A 315 -11.74 -17.34 11.11
C LYS A 315 -12.43 -17.31 12.47
N MET A 316 -13.53 -16.58 12.58
CA MET A 316 -14.32 -16.62 13.82
C MET A 316 -14.74 -18.05 14.13
N ALA A 317 -14.56 -18.47 15.39
CA ALA A 317 -14.88 -19.82 15.80
C ALA A 317 -16.40 -20.08 15.83
N GLU A 318 -16.78 -21.28 15.42
CA GLU A 318 -18.17 -21.73 15.55
C GLU A 318 -18.52 -22.01 17.01
N GLU A 319 -19.79 -21.85 17.39
CA GLU A 319 -20.26 -22.08 18.75
C GLU A 319 -19.94 -23.50 19.23
N SER A 320 -20.06 -24.51 18.37
CA SER A 320 -19.73 -25.89 18.65
C SER A 320 -18.27 -26.08 19.09
N ALA A 321 -17.35 -25.39 18.42
CA ALA A 321 -15.92 -25.43 18.72
C ALA A 321 -15.61 -24.74 20.06
N ILE A 322 -16.27 -23.60 20.34
CA ILE A 322 -16.14 -22.90 21.63
C ILE A 322 -16.63 -23.79 22.78
N ARG A 323 -17.77 -24.46 22.62
CA ARG A 323 -18.32 -25.38 23.65
C ARG A 323 -17.44 -26.62 23.86
N ALA A 324 -16.80 -27.13 22.82
CA ALA A 324 -15.89 -28.27 22.90
C ALA A 324 -14.66 -28.02 23.80
N ILE A 325 -14.20 -26.78 23.90
CA ILE A 325 -13.10 -26.40 24.79
C ILE A 325 -13.55 -25.98 26.20
N GLY A 326 -14.85 -26.13 26.52
CA GLY A 326 -15.44 -25.75 27.80
C GLY A 326 -15.82 -24.28 27.92
N GLY A 327 -15.83 -23.54 26.81
CA GLY A 327 -16.25 -22.13 26.76
C GLY A 327 -17.74 -21.95 26.50
N VAL A 328 -18.24 -20.75 26.79
CA VAL A 328 -19.62 -20.34 26.49
C VAL A 328 -19.57 -19.02 25.71
N PRO A 329 -20.11 -18.96 24.47
CA PRO A 329 -20.10 -17.73 23.66
C PRO A 329 -20.72 -16.54 24.41
N GLY A 330 -19.99 -15.44 24.46
CA GLY A 330 -20.38 -14.23 25.19
C GLY A 330 -20.01 -14.21 26.69
N PHE A 331 -19.50 -15.36 27.23
CA PHE A 331 -19.14 -15.45 28.64
C PHE A 331 -17.77 -16.12 28.84
N MET A 332 -16.83 -15.87 27.94
CA MET A 332 -15.53 -16.53 27.89
C MET A 332 -14.55 -16.00 28.93
N SER A 333 -13.74 -16.89 29.48
CA SER A 333 -12.64 -16.61 30.40
C SER A 333 -11.47 -17.56 30.13
N PRO A 334 -10.21 -17.19 30.40
CA PRO A 334 -9.08 -18.14 30.44
C PRO A 334 -9.22 -19.21 31.50
N ILE A 335 -9.98 -18.93 32.56
CA ILE A 335 -10.11 -19.80 33.75
C ILE A 335 -10.89 -21.06 33.39
N GLY A 336 -10.24 -22.23 33.48
CA GLY A 336 -10.92 -23.53 33.34
C GLY A 336 -11.16 -23.99 31.90
N LEU A 337 -10.58 -23.37 30.89
CA LEU A 337 -10.62 -23.86 29.49
C LEU A 337 -9.80 -25.15 29.32
N SER A 338 -10.20 -25.98 28.34
CA SER A 338 -9.43 -27.15 27.93
C SER A 338 -8.02 -26.79 27.50
N LYS A 339 -7.06 -27.67 27.77
CA LYS A 339 -5.68 -27.55 27.30
C LYS A 339 -5.52 -27.70 25.78
N ASP A 340 -6.60 -28.12 25.09
CA ASP A 340 -6.61 -28.19 23.62
C ASP A 340 -6.78 -26.79 22.97
N ALA A 341 -7.21 -25.78 23.74
CA ALA A 341 -7.32 -24.42 23.30
C ALA A 341 -5.95 -23.71 23.39
N ILE A 342 -5.60 -22.94 22.37
CA ILE A 342 -4.48 -22.00 22.41
C ILE A 342 -5.00 -20.70 23.05
N VAL A 343 -4.57 -20.42 24.28
CA VAL A 343 -5.01 -19.23 25.02
C VAL A 343 -3.93 -18.17 24.97
N VAL A 344 -4.25 -17.03 24.36
CA VAL A 344 -3.36 -15.87 24.24
C VAL A 344 -3.99 -14.68 24.95
N VAL A 345 -3.25 -14.10 25.86
CA VAL A 345 -3.68 -12.96 26.69
C VAL A 345 -2.79 -11.75 26.39
N ASP A 346 -3.41 -10.62 26.09
CA ASP A 346 -2.66 -9.38 25.88
C ASP A 346 -1.85 -8.99 27.11
N ALA A 347 -0.64 -8.49 26.89
CA ALA A 347 0.25 -8.09 27.97
C ALA A 347 -0.37 -7.01 28.89
N THR A 348 -1.23 -6.12 28.36
CA THR A 348 -1.97 -5.14 29.17
C THR A 348 -2.97 -5.81 30.12
N VAL A 349 -3.61 -6.89 29.68
CA VAL A 349 -4.54 -7.65 30.56
C VAL A 349 -3.82 -8.23 31.76
N MET A 350 -2.59 -8.70 31.58
CA MET A 350 -1.80 -9.25 32.68
C MET A 350 -1.41 -8.22 33.74
N GLU A 351 -1.48 -6.92 33.43
CA GLU A 351 -1.24 -5.81 34.36
C GLU A 351 -2.54 -5.26 34.97
N MET A 352 -3.69 -5.88 34.72
CA MET A 352 -4.97 -5.50 35.33
C MET A 352 -5.13 -6.07 36.74
N HIS A 353 -5.85 -5.33 37.59
CA HIS A 353 -6.24 -5.75 38.93
C HIS A 353 -7.76 -5.75 39.05
N ASN A 354 -8.32 -6.72 39.78
CA ASN A 354 -9.73 -6.83 40.10
C ASN A 354 -10.65 -6.68 38.86
N ALA A 355 -10.27 -7.30 37.76
CA ALA A 355 -10.95 -7.21 36.48
C ALA A 355 -12.26 -8.02 36.44
N VAL A 356 -13.08 -7.73 35.45
CA VAL A 356 -14.29 -8.50 35.12
C VAL A 356 -14.02 -9.33 33.87
N CYS A 357 -14.33 -10.63 33.90
CA CYS A 357 -14.28 -11.51 32.71
C CYS A 357 -15.45 -12.51 32.73
N GLY A 358 -15.69 -13.18 31.62
CA GLY A 358 -16.67 -14.26 31.57
C GLY A 358 -16.36 -15.39 32.59
N ALA A 359 -17.32 -16.24 32.88
CA ALA A 359 -17.14 -17.37 33.81
C ALA A 359 -17.27 -18.73 33.12
N ASN A 360 -17.23 -18.81 31.79
CA ASN A 360 -17.48 -19.98 30.96
C ASN A 360 -18.81 -20.70 31.31
N GLU A 361 -19.78 -19.93 31.79
CA GLU A 361 -21.13 -20.34 32.14
C GLU A 361 -22.11 -19.27 31.67
N GLU A 362 -23.26 -19.69 31.17
CA GLU A 362 -24.28 -18.81 30.66
C GLU A 362 -24.76 -17.83 31.74
N ASP A 363 -24.89 -16.56 31.37
CA ASP A 363 -25.32 -15.50 32.28
C ASP A 363 -24.45 -15.30 33.54
N CYS A 364 -23.16 -15.67 33.47
CA CYS A 364 -22.24 -15.56 34.60
C CYS A 364 -20.92 -14.87 34.20
N HIS A 365 -20.45 -13.99 35.08
CA HIS A 365 -19.11 -13.36 35.00
C HIS A 365 -18.35 -13.54 36.32
N TYR A 366 -17.03 -13.46 36.25
CA TYR A 366 -16.15 -13.27 37.40
C TYR A 366 -15.88 -11.76 37.60
N LYS A 367 -16.00 -11.33 38.85
CA LYS A 367 -15.44 -10.06 39.36
C LYS A 367 -14.15 -10.35 40.12
N ASN A 368 -13.32 -9.31 40.24
CA ASN A 368 -12.07 -9.35 40.97
C ASN A 368 -11.10 -10.42 40.43
N ALA A 369 -11.14 -10.65 39.12
CA ALA A 369 -10.16 -11.49 38.47
C ALA A 369 -8.82 -10.76 38.45
N ASN A 370 -7.77 -11.40 38.96
CA ASN A 370 -6.40 -10.93 38.90
C ASN A 370 -5.62 -11.85 37.96
N PRO A 371 -5.36 -11.44 36.71
CA PRO A 371 -4.84 -12.33 35.66
C PRO A 371 -3.59 -13.09 36.06
N LYS A 372 -2.64 -12.46 36.72
CA LYS A 372 -1.40 -13.10 37.21
C LYS A 372 -1.66 -14.23 38.24
N ARG A 373 -2.75 -14.13 38.98
CA ARG A 373 -3.15 -15.14 39.98
C ARG A 373 -4.06 -16.22 39.41
N ASP A 374 -5.03 -15.82 38.54
CA ASP A 374 -6.20 -16.64 38.24
C ASP A 374 -6.15 -17.32 36.86
N PHE A 375 -5.37 -16.84 35.89
CA PHE A 375 -5.45 -17.33 34.51
C PHE A 375 -4.61 -18.58 34.21
N GLY A 376 -3.70 -18.95 35.12
CA GLY A 376 -2.87 -20.14 34.94
C GLY A 376 -1.85 -19.99 33.81
N ASP A 377 -1.64 -21.08 33.07
CA ASP A 377 -0.62 -21.20 32.05
C ASP A 377 -1.18 -20.70 30.71
N VAL A 378 -0.87 -19.45 30.32
CA VAL A 378 -1.36 -18.78 29.11
C VAL A 378 -0.19 -18.17 28.34
N ILE A 379 -0.34 -18.00 27.02
CA ILE A 379 0.61 -17.26 26.20
C ILE A 379 0.37 -15.76 26.42
N VAL A 380 1.38 -15.04 26.92
CA VAL A 380 1.30 -13.60 27.13
C VAL A 380 2.05 -12.89 26.00
N ALA A 381 1.37 -12.00 25.29
CA ALA A 381 1.95 -11.29 24.16
C ALA A 381 1.23 -9.97 23.91
N ASP A 382 1.84 -9.08 23.10
CA ASP A 382 1.16 -7.92 22.54
C ASP A 382 0.29 -8.37 21.37
N ILE A 383 -1.03 -8.43 21.59
CA ILE A 383 -2.02 -8.83 20.58
C ILE A 383 -3.09 -7.77 20.34
N ARG A 384 -2.98 -6.61 20.96
CA ARG A 384 -3.96 -5.55 20.72
C ARG A 384 -3.63 -4.69 19.50
N LEU A 385 -4.67 -4.20 18.85
CA LEU A 385 -4.56 -3.19 17.81
C LEU A 385 -4.26 -1.82 18.46
N ILE A 386 -3.37 -1.04 17.84
CA ILE A 386 -3.09 0.33 18.29
C ILE A 386 -4.28 1.23 17.98
N ALA A 387 -4.55 2.19 18.87
CA ALA A 387 -5.60 3.19 18.69
C ALA A 387 -5.03 4.61 18.73
N GLN A 388 -5.79 5.55 18.16
CA GLN A 388 -5.41 6.96 18.22
C GLN A 388 -5.31 7.43 19.67
N GLY A 389 -4.20 8.08 20.02
CA GLY A 389 -3.92 8.56 21.37
C GLY A 389 -3.13 7.58 22.23
N ASP A 390 -2.93 6.34 21.79
CA ASP A 390 -2.02 5.40 22.46
C ASP A 390 -0.61 5.98 22.58
N PRO A 391 0.15 5.59 23.62
CA PRO A 391 1.52 6.04 23.77
C PRO A 391 2.43 5.49 22.67
N CYS A 392 3.19 6.35 22.02
CA CYS A 392 4.19 5.98 21.03
C CYS A 392 5.19 4.97 21.64
N PRO A 393 5.47 3.83 21.01
CA PRO A 393 6.40 2.83 21.55
C PRO A 393 7.84 3.36 21.72
N HIS A 394 8.23 4.39 20.93
CA HIS A 394 9.57 4.98 20.99
C HIS A 394 9.68 6.08 22.05
N CYS A 395 8.78 7.07 22.05
CA CYS A 395 8.93 8.27 22.91
C CYS A 395 7.81 8.49 23.92
N GLY A 396 6.75 7.65 23.92
CA GLY A 396 5.62 7.74 24.86
C GLY A 396 4.61 8.87 24.57
N ALA A 397 4.83 9.69 23.54
CA ALA A 397 3.85 10.72 23.16
C ALA A 397 2.62 10.09 22.49
N PRO A 398 1.42 10.72 22.57
CA PRO A 398 0.24 10.18 21.93
C PRO A 398 0.43 10.08 20.41
N VAL A 399 0.11 8.93 19.84
CA VAL A 399 0.16 8.69 18.39
C VAL A 399 -1.07 9.25 17.70
N LYS A 400 -0.91 9.56 16.41
CA LYS A 400 -2.00 9.87 15.47
C LYS A 400 -2.18 8.74 14.48
N MET A 401 -3.39 8.64 13.94
CA MET A 401 -3.74 7.72 12.88
C MET A 401 -4.14 8.49 11.62
N THR A 402 -3.83 7.91 10.48
CA THR A 402 -4.25 8.40 9.16
C THR A 402 -4.40 7.20 8.23
N HIS A 403 -5.07 7.40 7.10
CA HIS A 403 -5.12 6.40 6.04
C HIS A 403 -4.02 6.66 5.02
N GLY A 404 -3.61 5.60 4.35
CA GLY A 404 -2.59 5.68 3.32
C GLY A 404 -2.74 4.64 2.23
N ILE A 405 -2.10 4.92 1.10
CA ILE A 405 -2.02 4.05 -0.07
C ILE A 405 -0.60 3.55 -0.17
N GLU A 406 -0.39 2.26 0.02
CA GLU A 406 0.91 1.60 -0.22
C GLU A 406 1.27 1.66 -1.70
N VAL A 407 2.33 2.36 -2.05
CA VAL A 407 2.82 2.49 -3.44
C VAL A 407 4.09 1.69 -3.70
N GLY A 408 4.81 1.30 -2.66
CA GLY A 408 6.00 0.45 -2.75
C GLY A 408 6.35 -0.18 -1.43
N GLN A 409 7.09 -1.29 -1.50
CA GLN A 409 7.55 -2.01 -0.31
C GLN A 409 8.93 -2.61 -0.54
N VAL A 410 9.76 -2.62 0.50
CA VAL A 410 11.11 -3.16 0.50
C VAL A 410 11.22 -4.29 1.54
N PHE A 411 11.74 -5.46 1.12
CA PHE A 411 11.77 -6.67 1.94
C PHE A 411 13.18 -7.24 2.07
N LYS A 412 13.52 -7.74 3.25
CA LYS A 412 14.62 -8.69 3.44
C LYS A 412 14.05 -10.11 3.38
N LEU A 413 14.42 -10.87 2.36
CA LEU A 413 13.98 -12.26 2.18
C LEU A 413 14.91 -13.28 2.86
N GLY A 414 16.16 -12.88 3.11
CA GLY A 414 17.20 -13.78 3.62
C GLY A 414 17.46 -14.94 2.66
N ILE A 415 17.46 -16.15 3.17
CA ILE A 415 17.73 -17.38 2.39
C ILE A 415 16.47 -18.19 2.05
N LYS A 416 15.28 -17.66 2.25
CA LYS A 416 14.01 -18.39 2.08
C LYS A 416 13.91 -19.06 0.70
N TYR A 417 14.10 -18.29 -0.36
CA TYR A 417 13.98 -18.76 -1.74
C TYR A 417 15.26 -19.46 -2.23
N SER A 418 16.42 -18.89 -1.93
CA SER A 418 17.70 -19.46 -2.36
C SER A 418 17.94 -20.85 -1.77
N LYS A 419 17.55 -21.07 -0.51
CA LYS A 419 17.64 -22.39 0.13
C LYS A 419 16.67 -23.38 -0.50
N ALA A 420 15.42 -22.98 -0.72
CA ALA A 420 14.41 -23.86 -1.30
C ALA A 420 14.76 -24.29 -2.73
N LEU A 421 15.26 -23.35 -3.55
CA LEU A 421 15.61 -23.58 -4.95
C LEU A 421 17.09 -23.98 -5.16
N GLY A 422 17.89 -24.19 -4.11
CA GLY A 422 19.30 -24.57 -4.22
C GLY A 422 20.18 -23.51 -4.90
N ALA A 423 19.86 -22.22 -4.76
CA ALA A 423 20.63 -21.11 -5.33
C ALA A 423 21.82 -20.77 -4.42
N THR A 424 23.01 -21.27 -4.79
CA THR A 424 24.22 -21.19 -3.99
C THR A 424 25.40 -20.60 -4.78
N PHE A 425 26.41 -20.13 -4.05
CA PHE A 425 27.69 -19.64 -4.61
C PHE A 425 28.88 -20.15 -3.76
N LEU A 426 30.07 -20.11 -4.34
CA LEU A 426 31.29 -20.40 -3.60
C LEU A 426 31.86 -19.11 -2.98
N ASP A 427 32.10 -19.14 -1.66
CA ASP A 427 32.76 -18.05 -0.94
C ASP A 427 34.27 -17.97 -1.20
N GLU A 428 34.98 -17.04 -0.55
CA GLU A 428 36.43 -16.82 -0.70
C GLU A 428 37.27 -18.06 -0.33
N ASN A 429 36.70 -18.96 0.46
CA ASN A 429 37.33 -20.19 0.90
C ASN A 429 36.90 -21.42 0.09
N GLY A 430 36.12 -21.22 -0.97
CA GLY A 430 35.57 -22.29 -1.79
C GLY A 430 34.42 -23.06 -1.13
N LYS A 431 33.85 -22.53 -0.05
CA LYS A 431 32.71 -23.14 0.63
C LYS A 431 31.41 -22.68 -0.01
N GLU A 432 30.51 -23.62 -0.26
CA GLU A 432 29.17 -23.37 -0.78
C GLU A 432 28.29 -22.71 0.26
N LYS A 433 27.61 -21.63 -0.12
CA LYS A 433 26.65 -20.86 0.70
C LYS A 433 25.42 -20.49 -0.11
N PRO A 434 24.24 -20.43 0.51
CA PRO A 434 23.05 -19.90 -0.14
C PRO A 434 23.19 -18.40 -0.38
N LEU A 435 22.64 -17.90 -1.50
CA LEU A 435 22.51 -16.48 -1.77
C LEU A 435 21.55 -15.83 -0.76
N ILE A 436 21.88 -14.64 -0.30
CA ILE A 436 21.01 -13.86 0.59
C ILE A 436 20.26 -12.83 -0.25
N MET A 437 18.94 -12.80 -0.13
CA MET A 437 18.06 -12.09 -1.07
C MET A 437 17.27 -10.96 -0.41
N GLY A 438 17.06 -9.91 -1.19
CA GLY A 438 16.05 -8.87 -0.95
C GLY A 438 15.08 -8.78 -2.12
N CYS A 439 13.86 -8.27 -1.86
CA CYS A 439 12.83 -8.00 -2.86
C CYS A 439 12.26 -6.61 -2.66
N TYR A 440 12.02 -5.88 -3.75
CA TYR A 440 11.69 -4.46 -3.70
C TYR A 440 10.67 -4.10 -4.78
N GLY A 441 9.39 -3.90 -4.39
CA GLY A 441 8.27 -3.69 -5.29
C GLY A 441 7.78 -2.24 -5.32
N ILE A 442 7.41 -1.71 -6.49
CA ILE A 442 6.65 -0.47 -6.68
C ILE A 442 5.47 -0.75 -7.59
N GLY A 443 4.26 -0.44 -7.11
CA GLY A 443 3.06 -0.44 -7.93
C GLY A 443 3.02 0.80 -8.84
N VAL A 444 3.50 0.70 -10.08
CA VAL A 444 3.61 1.83 -11.02
C VAL A 444 2.25 2.43 -11.33
N SER A 445 1.27 1.57 -11.65
CA SER A 445 -0.11 2.01 -11.90
C SER A 445 -0.80 2.54 -10.63
N ARG A 446 -0.50 1.96 -9.47
CA ARG A 446 -0.99 2.44 -8.17
C ARG A 446 -0.38 3.80 -7.80
N THR A 447 0.90 4.05 -8.12
CA THR A 447 1.56 5.34 -7.93
C THR A 447 0.85 6.46 -8.70
N MET A 448 0.41 6.20 -9.95
CA MET A 448 -0.39 7.16 -10.72
C MET A 448 -1.73 7.44 -10.04
N ALA A 449 -2.43 6.42 -9.58
CA ALA A 449 -3.71 6.57 -8.87
C ALA A 449 -3.55 7.33 -7.55
N ALA A 450 -2.51 7.03 -6.77
CA ALA A 450 -2.20 7.70 -5.51
C ALA A 450 -1.87 9.19 -5.70
N ALA A 451 -1.18 9.55 -6.78
CA ALA A 451 -0.94 10.94 -7.13
C ALA A 451 -2.25 11.72 -7.38
N ILE A 452 -3.22 11.09 -8.03
CA ILE A 452 -4.54 11.70 -8.27
C ILE A 452 -5.34 11.80 -6.96
N GLU A 453 -5.28 10.79 -6.10
CA GLU A 453 -5.95 10.86 -4.78
C GLU A 453 -5.41 12.00 -3.93
N GLN A 454 -4.11 12.25 -3.99
CA GLN A 454 -3.48 13.29 -3.21
C GLN A 454 -3.67 14.69 -3.82
N PHE A 455 -3.74 14.78 -5.15
CA PHE A 455 -3.72 16.05 -5.88
C PHE A 455 -4.88 16.14 -6.88
N HIS A 456 -6.03 16.58 -6.39
CA HIS A 456 -7.22 16.88 -7.19
C HIS A 456 -8.07 17.96 -6.54
N ASP A 457 -9.02 18.50 -7.29
CA ASP A 457 -10.11 19.34 -6.81
C ASP A 457 -11.41 18.99 -7.55
N ASP A 458 -12.49 19.73 -7.30
CA ASP A 458 -13.79 19.53 -7.95
C ASP A 458 -13.75 19.66 -9.47
N ASN A 459 -12.75 20.36 -10.01
CA ASN A 459 -12.60 20.59 -11.45
C ASN A 459 -11.84 19.47 -12.14
N GLY A 460 -10.98 18.73 -11.43
CA GLY A 460 -10.20 17.65 -12.02
C GLY A 460 -8.86 17.38 -11.31
N ILE A 461 -7.97 16.74 -12.04
CA ILE A 461 -6.64 16.34 -11.56
C ILE A 461 -5.73 17.56 -11.42
N ILE A 462 -4.78 17.50 -10.48
CA ILE A 462 -3.70 18.48 -10.29
C ILE A 462 -2.36 17.72 -10.35
N TRP A 463 -1.83 17.52 -11.55
CA TRP A 463 -0.60 16.74 -11.70
C TRP A 463 0.64 17.49 -11.18
N PRO A 464 1.55 16.80 -10.44
CA PRO A 464 2.96 17.20 -10.39
C PRO A 464 3.54 17.26 -11.81
N ALA A 465 4.30 18.32 -12.13
CA ALA A 465 4.80 18.52 -13.49
C ALA A 465 5.65 17.34 -14.01
N SER A 466 6.41 16.71 -13.12
CA SER A 466 7.30 15.57 -13.43
C SER A 466 6.60 14.37 -14.03
N ILE A 467 5.34 14.10 -13.66
CA ILE A 467 4.56 12.94 -14.11
C ILE A 467 3.31 13.29 -14.93
N ALA A 468 3.04 14.58 -15.13
CA ALA A 468 1.92 15.06 -15.95
C ALA A 468 1.98 14.49 -17.39
N PRO A 469 0.84 14.10 -17.99
CA PRO A 469 0.83 13.54 -19.36
C PRO A 469 1.37 14.53 -20.40
N PHE A 470 1.15 15.82 -20.18
CA PHE A 470 1.81 16.97 -20.81
C PHE A 470 2.01 18.04 -19.76
N GLU A 471 3.12 18.76 -19.81
CA GLU A 471 3.45 19.82 -18.85
C GLU A 471 2.64 21.08 -19.14
N VAL A 472 2.37 21.32 -20.42
CA VAL A 472 1.73 22.54 -20.92
C VAL A 472 0.65 22.21 -21.93
N VAL A 473 -0.49 22.92 -21.85
CA VAL A 473 -1.48 22.98 -22.93
C VAL A 473 -1.63 24.42 -23.44
N ILE A 474 -1.53 24.59 -24.75
CA ILE A 474 -1.79 25.88 -25.42
C ILE A 474 -3.21 25.86 -25.96
N VAL A 475 -4.02 26.85 -25.57
CA VAL A 475 -5.44 26.94 -25.92
C VAL A 475 -5.74 28.26 -26.63
N PRO A 476 -5.76 28.29 -27.98
CA PRO A 476 -6.39 29.38 -28.69
C PRO A 476 -7.88 29.38 -28.44
N ILE A 477 -8.43 30.54 -28.03
CA ILE A 477 -9.88 30.65 -27.72
C ILE A 477 -10.72 30.30 -28.95
N ASN A 478 -10.25 30.75 -30.13
CA ASN A 478 -10.90 30.44 -31.40
C ASN A 478 -9.87 29.87 -32.40
N ALA A 479 -9.88 28.56 -32.59
CA ALA A 479 -8.99 27.89 -33.53
C ALA A 479 -9.31 28.14 -35.03
N LYS A 480 -10.34 28.94 -35.34
CA LYS A 480 -10.64 29.42 -36.71
C LYS A 480 -10.04 30.78 -37.01
N ASP A 481 -9.55 31.47 -35.99
CA ASP A 481 -8.89 32.75 -36.10
C ASP A 481 -7.42 32.55 -36.43
N GLU A 482 -7.00 33.03 -37.60
CA GLU A 482 -5.65 32.83 -38.12
C GLU A 482 -4.56 33.49 -37.22
N ALA A 483 -4.84 34.67 -36.67
CA ALA A 483 -3.90 35.37 -35.80
C ALA A 483 -3.65 34.60 -34.50
N GLN A 484 -4.71 34.11 -33.86
CA GLN A 484 -4.58 33.27 -32.66
C GLN A 484 -3.83 31.98 -32.96
N MET A 485 -4.12 31.33 -34.09
CA MET A 485 -3.44 30.09 -34.47
C MET A 485 -1.97 30.31 -34.82
N GLN A 486 -1.60 31.40 -35.47
CA GLN A 486 -0.19 31.72 -35.75
C GLN A 486 0.62 31.87 -34.46
N ILE A 487 0.10 32.58 -33.48
CA ILE A 487 0.76 32.74 -32.17
C ILE A 487 0.79 31.38 -31.40
N ALA A 488 -0.31 30.63 -31.41
CA ALA A 488 -0.35 29.33 -30.78
C ALA A 488 0.66 28.32 -31.38
N GLU A 489 0.84 28.34 -32.71
CA GLU A 489 1.84 27.53 -33.40
C GLU A 489 3.29 27.99 -33.11
N LYS A 490 3.52 29.30 -33.05
CA LYS A 490 4.82 29.85 -32.63
C LYS A 490 5.15 29.36 -31.20
N LEU A 491 4.25 29.57 -30.25
CA LEU A 491 4.43 29.12 -28.85
C LEU A 491 4.63 27.60 -28.75
N TYR A 492 3.90 26.84 -29.54
CA TYR A 492 4.05 25.39 -29.59
C TYR A 492 5.46 24.99 -30.06
N ALA A 493 5.99 25.67 -31.08
CA ALA A 493 7.35 25.44 -31.56
C ALA A 493 8.40 25.86 -30.53
N ASP A 494 8.24 27.04 -29.93
CA ASP A 494 9.16 27.60 -28.93
C ASP A 494 9.24 26.69 -27.68
N MET A 495 8.08 26.20 -27.16
CA MET A 495 8.02 25.25 -26.04
C MET A 495 8.74 23.93 -26.35
N LYS A 496 8.50 23.36 -27.55
CA LYS A 496 9.21 22.16 -27.99
C LYS A 496 10.72 22.36 -28.08
N ASN A 497 11.16 23.48 -28.61
CA ASN A 497 12.58 23.80 -28.71
C ASN A 497 13.22 24.01 -27.34
N ALA A 498 12.44 24.49 -26.36
CA ALA A 498 12.88 24.62 -24.97
C ALA A 498 12.88 23.25 -24.21
N GLY A 499 12.45 22.16 -24.85
CA GLY A 499 12.37 20.80 -24.24
C GLY A 499 11.13 20.58 -23.39
N ILE A 500 10.10 21.41 -23.49
CA ILE A 500 8.85 21.33 -22.73
C ILE A 500 7.87 20.39 -23.46
N ASP A 501 7.24 19.50 -22.71
CA ASP A 501 6.24 18.54 -23.21
C ASP A 501 4.88 19.24 -23.36
N VAL A 502 4.59 19.71 -24.58
CA VAL A 502 3.47 20.62 -24.88
C VAL A 502 2.41 20.00 -25.77
N LEU A 503 1.14 20.28 -25.46
CA LEU A 503 -0.04 19.97 -26.25
C LEU A 503 -0.63 21.27 -26.82
N LEU A 504 -1.03 21.27 -28.09
CA LEU A 504 -1.79 22.37 -28.72
C LEU A 504 -3.25 21.94 -28.88
N ASP A 505 -4.19 22.66 -28.26
CA ASP A 505 -5.63 22.42 -28.44
C ASP A 505 -6.17 23.14 -29.67
N ASP A 506 -5.96 22.50 -30.81
CA ASP A 506 -6.40 22.95 -32.13
C ASP A 506 -7.86 22.62 -32.48
N ARG A 507 -8.64 22.10 -31.51
CA ARG A 507 -10.06 21.79 -31.73
C ARG A 507 -10.87 23.06 -32.00
N LYS A 508 -11.94 22.88 -32.80
CA LYS A 508 -12.89 23.97 -33.11
C LYS A 508 -13.98 24.16 -32.08
N ASP A 509 -13.82 23.55 -30.90
CA ASP A 509 -14.75 23.65 -29.78
C ASP A 509 -14.77 25.05 -29.14
N ARG A 510 -15.82 25.34 -28.37
CA ARG A 510 -15.91 26.59 -27.59
C ARG A 510 -14.84 26.62 -26.51
N ALA A 511 -14.28 27.81 -26.23
CA ALA A 511 -13.24 27.98 -25.20
C ALA A 511 -13.60 27.37 -23.85
N GLY A 512 -14.83 27.51 -23.38
CA GLY A 512 -15.28 26.92 -22.12
C GLY A 512 -15.22 25.38 -22.07
N VAL A 513 -15.37 24.69 -23.20
CA VAL A 513 -15.19 23.23 -23.29
C VAL A 513 -13.71 22.88 -23.16
N LYS A 514 -12.86 23.60 -23.93
CA LYS A 514 -11.40 23.40 -23.89
C LYS A 514 -10.82 23.63 -22.49
N PHE A 515 -11.28 24.68 -21.80
CA PHE A 515 -10.84 25.01 -20.44
C PHE A 515 -11.26 23.93 -19.43
N LYS A 516 -12.52 23.44 -19.51
CA LYS A 516 -13.01 22.37 -18.63
C LYS A 516 -12.26 21.05 -18.87
N ASP A 517 -11.96 20.72 -20.11
CA ASP A 517 -11.17 19.52 -20.43
C ASP A 517 -9.73 19.69 -19.91
N ALA A 518 -9.13 20.87 -20.07
CA ALA A 518 -7.79 21.15 -19.57
C ALA A 518 -7.68 21.07 -18.05
N ASP A 519 -8.67 21.61 -17.32
CA ASP A 519 -8.73 21.54 -15.86
C ASP A 519 -9.05 20.11 -15.39
N LEU A 520 -9.94 19.37 -16.09
CA LEU A 520 -10.27 17.97 -15.78
C LEU A 520 -9.06 17.03 -15.95
N ILE A 521 -8.32 17.17 -17.06
CA ILE A 521 -7.12 16.38 -17.34
C ILE A 521 -5.97 16.79 -16.40
N GLY A 522 -5.92 18.08 -16.03
CA GLY A 522 -5.00 18.59 -15.02
C GLY A 522 -3.63 18.97 -15.54
N TYR A 523 -3.52 19.55 -16.72
CA TYR A 523 -2.23 20.05 -17.22
C TYR A 523 -1.65 21.10 -16.28
N PRO A 524 -0.39 20.99 -15.81
CA PRO A 524 0.23 21.90 -14.86
C PRO A 524 0.15 23.36 -15.24
N VAL A 525 0.35 23.65 -16.53
CA VAL A 525 0.30 25.01 -17.08
C VAL A 525 -0.63 25.07 -18.30
N ARG A 526 -1.56 26.03 -18.30
CA ARG A 526 -2.38 26.37 -19.45
C ARG A 526 -1.99 27.74 -19.99
N ILE A 527 -1.68 27.83 -21.29
CA ILE A 527 -1.44 29.08 -22.00
C ILE A 527 -2.68 29.40 -22.84
N THR A 528 -3.31 30.55 -22.59
CA THR A 528 -4.51 30.99 -23.31
C THR A 528 -4.13 32.06 -24.31
N VAL A 529 -4.40 31.81 -25.61
CA VAL A 529 -4.24 32.80 -26.68
C VAL A 529 -5.60 33.41 -26.98
N SER A 530 -5.77 34.69 -26.66
CA SER A 530 -7.02 35.44 -26.84
C SER A 530 -6.81 36.73 -27.67
N PRO A 531 -7.83 37.17 -28.45
CA PRO A 531 -7.69 38.38 -29.26
C PRO A 531 -7.32 39.62 -28.43
N LYS A 532 -7.92 39.75 -27.24
CA LYS A 532 -7.70 40.90 -26.34
C LYS A 532 -6.24 41.08 -25.91
N LEU A 533 -5.50 39.99 -25.72
CA LEU A 533 -4.10 40.02 -25.28
C LEU A 533 -3.13 40.11 -26.45
N LEU A 534 -3.52 39.66 -27.65
CA LEU A 534 -2.69 39.73 -28.82
C LEU A 534 -2.38 41.17 -29.25
N ASP A 535 -3.29 42.12 -29.02
CA ASP A 535 -3.03 43.54 -29.30
C ASP A 535 -1.85 44.09 -28.47
N ALA A 536 -1.61 43.51 -27.30
CA ALA A 536 -0.47 43.83 -26.43
C ALA A 536 0.74 42.90 -26.65
N ASN A 537 0.68 42.00 -27.63
CA ASN A 537 1.64 40.88 -27.81
C ASN A 537 1.83 40.03 -26.54
N GLU A 538 0.73 39.71 -25.87
CA GLU A 538 0.69 38.96 -24.62
C GLU A 538 -0.19 37.70 -24.71
N VAL A 539 0.08 36.75 -23.83
CA VAL A 539 -0.77 35.56 -23.55
C VAL A 539 -0.98 35.42 -22.07
N GLU A 540 -2.09 34.75 -21.69
CA GLU A 540 -2.36 34.42 -20.31
C GLU A 540 -1.76 33.05 -19.99
N ILE A 541 -1.01 32.95 -18.89
CA ILE A 541 -0.57 31.70 -18.28
C ILE A 541 -1.42 31.48 -17.05
N LYS A 542 -2.00 30.26 -16.92
CA LYS A 542 -2.67 29.78 -15.69
C LYS A 542 -1.93 28.56 -15.15
N VAL A 543 -1.54 28.62 -13.88
CA VAL A 543 -1.03 27.47 -13.13
C VAL A 543 -2.21 26.67 -12.56
N ARG A 544 -2.22 25.34 -12.77
CA ARG A 544 -3.35 24.48 -12.37
C ARG A 544 -3.46 24.31 -10.87
N ARG A 545 -2.32 24.20 -10.17
CA ARG A 545 -2.24 23.90 -8.74
C ARG A 545 -2.92 24.96 -7.86
N ASP A 546 -2.67 26.22 -8.12
CA ASP A 546 -3.14 27.35 -7.30
C ASP A 546 -4.13 28.28 -8.02
N GLY A 547 -4.37 28.04 -9.31
CA GLY A 547 -5.25 28.84 -10.15
C GLY A 547 -4.71 30.23 -10.49
N VAL A 548 -3.47 30.54 -10.12
CA VAL A 548 -2.85 31.84 -10.39
C VAL A 548 -2.74 32.07 -11.90
N THR A 549 -3.12 33.28 -12.32
CA THR A 549 -3.02 33.73 -13.71
C THR A 549 -2.09 34.90 -13.82
N SER A 550 -1.32 34.94 -14.91
CA SER A 550 -0.43 36.09 -15.27
C SER A 550 -0.39 36.30 -16.77
N ASN A 551 -0.20 37.54 -17.19
CA ASN A 551 0.04 37.87 -18.59
C ASN A 551 1.54 37.97 -18.85
N VAL A 552 1.98 37.39 -19.95
CA VAL A 552 3.39 37.31 -20.33
C VAL A 552 3.52 37.66 -21.83
N LYS A 553 4.59 38.36 -22.21
CA LYS A 553 4.89 38.60 -23.62
C LYS A 553 5.11 37.28 -24.36
N VAL A 554 4.61 37.18 -25.57
CA VAL A 554 4.72 35.97 -26.41
C VAL A 554 6.18 35.50 -26.52
N ASP A 555 7.12 36.42 -26.67
CA ASP A 555 8.54 36.09 -26.85
C ASP A 555 9.21 35.58 -25.56
N ASP A 556 8.73 35.95 -24.38
CA ASP A 556 9.27 35.55 -23.08
C ASP A 556 8.56 34.29 -22.52
N CYS A 557 7.46 33.88 -23.13
CA CYS A 557 6.55 32.87 -22.61
C CYS A 557 7.23 31.51 -22.37
N ALA A 558 8.04 31.05 -23.32
CA ALA A 558 8.70 29.75 -23.21
C ALA A 558 9.69 29.68 -22.03
N GLN A 559 10.48 30.75 -21.85
CA GLN A 559 11.42 30.80 -20.72
C GLN A 559 10.70 30.94 -19.39
N THR A 560 9.67 31.78 -19.32
CA THR A 560 8.84 31.92 -18.10
C THR A 560 8.21 30.59 -17.66
N VAL A 561 7.61 29.86 -18.59
CA VAL A 561 7.01 28.56 -18.33
C VAL A 561 8.05 27.53 -17.89
N LYS A 562 9.23 27.52 -18.54
CA LYS A 562 10.32 26.62 -18.16
C LYS A 562 10.80 26.84 -16.73
N ASP A 563 10.83 28.10 -16.26
CA ASP A 563 11.22 28.42 -14.90
C ASP A 563 10.10 28.12 -13.89
N MET A 564 8.82 28.28 -14.26
CA MET A 564 7.66 27.85 -13.45
C MET A 564 7.65 26.35 -13.23
N LEU A 565 7.88 25.56 -14.28
CA LEU A 565 7.84 24.08 -14.20
C LEU A 565 8.87 23.47 -13.25
N LYS A 566 9.98 24.18 -12.95
CA LYS A 566 10.98 23.73 -11.97
C LYS A 566 10.44 23.70 -10.52
N ASN A 567 9.36 24.45 -10.26
CA ASN A 567 8.77 24.61 -8.92
C ASN A 567 7.37 23.97 -8.82
N LEU A 568 6.90 23.33 -9.87
CA LEU A 568 5.61 22.64 -9.96
C LEU A 568 5.78 21.11 -9.93
#